data_4daa4ae9bed938c854302d22441ba6dd
#
_entry.id   4daa4ae9bed938c854302d22441ba6dd
#
_cell.length_a   1.000
_cell.length_b   1.000
_cell.length_c   1.000
_cell.angle_alpha   90.00
_cell.angle_beta   90.00
_cell.angle_gamma   90.00
#
_symmetry.space_group_name_H-M   'P 1'
#
loop_
_entity.id
_entity.type
_entity.pdbx_description
1 polymer ?
#
loop_
_entity_poly.entity_id
_entity_poly.type
_entity_poly.pdbx_seq_one_letter_code
_entity_poly.pdbx_strand_id
1 'polypeptide(L)'
;MGVISNGTTLLDAGALDSGVPSGVMTHIKTLTASSSGTLSFVNGASSVVFDGTYKEYVFKFIDMHPSGDNVNFTFNLSVDSGSNYNVTKTTNFWEAYHKEDGTDQYLATADGRDLAQSTAFQQLNGAGVQDEN
;
A
#
# COMPACT_ATOMS: atom_id res chain seq x y z
N MET A 1 -1.70 11.64 -37.32
CA MET A 1 -1.74 13.10 -37.03
C MET A 1 -2.31 13.24 -35.62
N GLY A 2 -1.53 13.79 -34.73
CA GLY A 2 -1.95 13.98 -33.33
C GLY A 2 -2.64 15.33 -33.11
N VAL A 3 -3.29 15.49 -31.95
CA VAL A 3 -3.82 16.77 -31.48
C VAL A 3 -2.70 17.49 -30.73
N ILE A 4 -2.40 18.72 -31.16
CA ILE A 4 -1.33 19.53 -30.57
C ILE A 4 -1.94 20.82 -30.01
N SER A 5 -1.53 21.20 -28.77
CA SER A 5 -1.86 22.48 -28.17
C SER A 5 -0.58 23.18 -27.74
N ASN A 6 -0.39 24.42 -28.21
CA ASN A 6 0.79 25.26 -27.91
C ASN A 6 2.14 24.51 -28.07
N GLY A 7 2.28 23.74 -29.15
CA GLY A 7 3.49 22.97 -29.47
C GLY A 7 3.63 21.65 -28.72
N THR A 8 2.72 21.33 -27.80
CA THR A 8 2.70 20.07 -27.06
C THR A 8 1.71 19.11 -27.69
N THR A 9 2.14 17.91 -28.03
CA THR A 9 1.25 16.83 -28.47
C THR A 9 0.40 16.40 -27.28
N LEU A 10 -0.92 16.42 -27.44
CA LEU A 10 -1.87 15.97 -26.41
C LEU A 10 -2.35 14.55 -26.67
N LEU A 11 -2.56 14.22 -27.93
CA LEU A 11 -3.01 12.90 -28.38
C LEU A 11 -2.17 12.49 -29.59
N ASP A 12 -1.62 11.30 -29.56
CA ASP A 12 -0.99 10.68 -30.72
C ASP A 12 -1.51 9.26 -30.90
N ALA A 13 -1.83 8.90 -32.15
CA ALA A 13 -2.39 7.60 -32.51
C ALA A 13 -3.60 7.15 -31.64
N GLY A 14 -4.38 8.12 -31.12
CA GLY A 14 -5.55 7.82 -30.26
C GLY A 14 -5.25 7.63 -28.80
N ALA A 15 -4.00 7.78 -28.37
CA ALA A 15 -3.59 7.73 -26.97
C ALA A 15 -3.16 9.12 -26.47
N LEU A 16 -3.33 9.39 -25.17
CA LEU A 16 -2.75 10.56 -24.51
C LEU A 16 -1.22 10.50 -24.61
N ASP A 17 -0.60 11.62 -24.99
CA ASP A 17 0.86 11.72 -24.94
C ASP A 17 1.36 11.54 -23.49
N SER A 18 2.52 10.93 -23.33
CA SER A 18 3.11 10.62 -22.01
C SER A 18 3.42 11.88 -21.18
N GLY A 19 3.53 13.04 -21.80
CA GLY A 19 3.72 14.31 -21.13
C GLY A 19 2.43 14.98 -20.64
N VAL A 20 1.25 14.42 -20.98
CA VAL A 20 -0.03 14.96 -20.54
C VAL A 20 -0.41 14.30 -19.19
N PRO A 21 -0.49 15.07 -18.08
CA PRO A 21 -0.92 14.51 -16.82
C PRO A 21 -2.35 13.99 -16.95
N SER A 22 -2.54 12.69 -16.97
CA SER A 22 -3.86 12.08 -17.12
C SER A 22 -4.73 12.18 -15.86
N GLY A 23 -4.14 12.55 -14.73
CA GLY A 23 -4.84 12.53 -13.44
C GLY A 23 -5.30 11.13 -13.00
N VAL A 24 -4.92 10.11 -13.72
CA VAL A 24 -5.34 8.71 -13.51
C VAL A 24 -4.26 7.95 -12.74
N MET A 25 -4.68 7.12 -11.80
CA MET A 25 -3.76 6.18 -11.15
C MET A 25 -3.23 5.17 -12.18
N THR A 26 -1.91 5.01 -12.22
CA THR A 26 -1.27 3.98 -13.04
C THR A 26 -1.15 2.69 -12.24
N HIS A 27 -1.71 1.61 -12.75
CA HIS A 27 -1.55 0.29 -12.15
C HIS A 27 -0.11 -0.19 -12.36
N ILE A 28 0.62 -0.43 -11.26
CA ILE A 28 2.00 -0.90 -11.30
C ILE A 28 2.03 -2.43 -11.26
N LYS A 29 1.43 -3.03 -10.23
CA LYS A 29 1.51 -4.48 -10.03
C LYS A 29 0.40 -4.99 -9.11
N THR A 30 -0.12 -6.16 -9.44
CA THR A 30 -0.92 -6.98 -8.52
C THR A 30 -0.14 -8.21 -8.12
N LEU A 31 -0.11 -8.51 -6.82
CA LEU A 31 0.38 -9.78 -6.27
C LEU A 31 -0.79 -10.51 -5.63
N THR A 32 -0.86 -11.80 -5.85
CA THR A 32 -1.87 -12.67 -5.23
C THR A 32 -1.18 -13.59 -4.23
N ALA A 33 -1.63 -13.56 -2.97
CA ALA A 33 -1.19 -14.51 -1.98
C ALA A 33 -1.75 -15.90 -2.29
N SER A 34 -0.91 -16.91 -2.21
CA SER A 34 -1.30 -18.33 -2.30
C SER A 34 -0.44 -19.11 -1.32
N SER A 35 -0.97 -19.37 -0.13
CA SER A 35 -0.23 -19.99 0.98
C SER A 35 1.10 -19.30 1.28
N SER A 36 1.16 -17.99 1.13
CA SER A 36 2.36 -17.18 1.34
C SER A 36 2.24 -16.34 2.59
N GLY A 37 3.20 -16.45 3.50
CA GLY A 37 3.27 -15.59 4.69
C GLY A 37 3.69 -14.16 4.41
N THR A 38 4.27 -13.89 3.23
CA THR A 38 4.72 -12.55 2.81
C THR A 38 4.58 -12.34 1.32
N LEU A 39 4.33 -11.09 0.92
CA LEU A 39 4.44 -10.63 -0.46
C LEU A 39 5.36 -9.42 -0.51
N SER A 40 6.24 -9.36 -1.51
CA SER A 40 7.19 -8.26 -1.66
C SER A 40 7.07 -7.58 -3.02
N PHE A 41 6.94 -6.26 -3.01
CA PHE A 41 7.13 -5.42 -4.18
C PHE A 41 8.57 -4.93 -4.18
N VAL A 42 9.38 -5.40 -5.12
CA VAL A 42 10.80 -5.04 -5.21
C VAL A 42 11.02 -4.15 -6.41
N ASN A 43 11.60 -2.96 -6.19
CA ASN A 43 11.89 -2.01 -7.28
C ASN A 43 12.76 -2.66 -8.37
N GLY A 44 12.39 -2.47 -9.62
CA GLY A 44 13.05 -3.05 -10.78
C GLY A 44 12.68 -4.51 -11.07
N ALA A 45 11.96 -5.20 -10.18
CA ALA A 45 11.51 -6.56 -10.41
C ALA A 45 10.07 -6.60 -10.94
N SER A 46 9.85 -7.36 -12.02
CA SER A 46 8.49 -7.61 -12.56
C SER A 46 7.66 -6.34 -12.78
N SER A 47 8.26 -5.31 -13.32
CA SER A 47 7.65 -4.01 -13.62
C SER A 47 7.26 -3.16 -12.39
N VAL A 48 7.72 -3.51 -11.20
CA VAL A 48 7.55 -2.67 -10.02
C VAL A 48 8.49 -1.46 -10.10
N VAL A 49 7.96 -0.26 -9.89
CA VAL A 49 8.70 1.00 -9.98
C VAL A 49 8.51 1.81 -8.69
N PHE A 50 9.62 2.02 -7.94
CA PHE A 50 9.71 2.86 -6.74
C PHE A 50 10.93 3.78 -6.83
N ASP A 51 11.05 4.56 -7.91
CA ASP A 51 12.25 5.33 -8.24
C ASP A 51 12.01 6.85 -8.29
N GLY A 52 10.91 7.32 -7.74
CA GLY A 52 10.54 8.73 -7.79
C GLY A 52 9.79 9.15 -9.06
N THR A 53 9.48 8.24 -9.97
CA THR A 53 8.61 8.49 -11.14
C THR A 53 7.23 8.99 -10.70
N TYR A 54 6.72 8.44 -9.61
CA TYR A 54 5.43 8.83 -9.03
C TYR A 54 5.66 9.55 -7.69
N LYS A 55 4.85 10.58 -7.43
CA LYS A 55 4.87 11.33 -6.17
C LYS A 55 4.19 10.60 -5.03
N GLU A 56 3.29 9.67 -5.36
CA GLU A 56 2.48 8.91 -4.43
C GLU A 56 2.30 7.49 -4.91
N TYR A 57 2.33 6.55 -3.98
CA TYR A 57 2.07 5.13 -4.22
C TYR A 57 0.93 4.68 -3.32
N VAL A 58 -0.08 4.06 -3.91
CA VAL A 58 -1.25 3.56 -3.20
C VAL A 58 -1.23 2.03 -3.21
N PHE A 59 -1.25 1.43 -2.03
CA PHE A 59 -1.37 -0.01 -1.85
C PHE A 59 -2.81 -0.34 -1.49
N LYS A 60 -3.41 -1.25 -2.25
CA LYS A 60 -4.75 -1.76 -1.99
C LYS A 60 -4.66 -3.22 -1.59
N PHE A 61 -5.25 -3.55 -0.46
CA PHE A 61 -5.35 -4.91 0.06
C PHE A 61 -6.81 -5.34 -0.06
N ILE A 62 -7.04 -6.40 -0.81
CA ILE A 62 -8.38 -6.84 -1.20
C ILE A 62 -8.48 -8.32 -0.89
N ASP A 63 -9.60 -8.72 -0.27
CA ASP A 63 -9.94 -10.10 -0.02
C ASP A 63 -8.82 -10.87 0.73
N MET A 64 -8.46 -10.34 1.89
CA MET A 64 -7.37 -10.88 2.69
C MET A 64 -7.89 -11.89 3.71
N HIS A 65 -7.60 -13.16 3.48
CA HIS A 65 -7.93 -14.26 4.35
C HIS A 65 -6.65 -14.85 4.96
N PRO A 66 -6.44 -14.74 6.27
CA PRO A 66 -5.31 -15.40 6.93
C PRO A 66 -5.59 -16.90 7.09
N SER A 67 -4.55 -17.69 7.32
CA SER A 67 -4.69 -19.12 7.59
C SER A 67 -5.10 -19.46 9.03
N GLY A 68 -5.40 -18.48 9.84
CA GLY A 68 -5.83 -18.64 11.23
C GLY A 68 -6.26 -17.31 11.83
N ASP A 69 -6.99 -17.39 12.92
CA ASP A 69 -7.53 -16.24 13.64
C ASP A 69 -6.46 -15.42 14.39
N ASN A 70 -6.80 -14.17 14.64
CA ASN A 70 -6.00 -13.23 15.45
C ASN A 70 -4.57 -13.00 14.95
N VAL A 71 -4.36 -13.07 13.64
CA VAL A 71 -3.06 -12.73 13.04
C VAL A 71 -2.99 -11.25 12.67
N ASN A 72 -1.83 -10.65 12.83
CA ASN A 72 -1.61 -9.27 12.48
C ASN A 72 -1.21 -9.15 11.02
N PHE A 73 -1.88 -8.26 10.30
CA PHE A 73 -1.43 -7.82 9.00
C PHE A 73 -0.43 -6.69 9.19
N THR A 74 0.77 -6.86 8.64
CA THR A 74 1.88 -5.94 8.87
C THR A 74 2.60 -5.58 7.57
N PHE A 75 3.32 -4.45 7.56
CA PHE A 75 4.24 -4.13 6.48
C PHE A 75 5.59 -3.66 7.01
N ASN A 76 6.60 -3.74 6.15
CA ASN A 76 7.90 -3.12 6.37
C ASN A 76 8.50 -2.66 5.04
N LEU A 77 9.57 -1.88 5.12
CA LEU A 77 10.24 -1.27 3.99
C LEU A 77 11.68 -1.79 3.87
N SER A 78 12.18 -1.78 2.64
CA SER A 78 13.56 -2.13 2.30
C SER A 78 14.18 -1.02 1.43
N VAL A 79 15.45 -0.73 1.65
CA VAL A 79 16.26 0.16 0.81
C VAL A 79 17.39 -0.58 0.07
N ASP A 80 17.44 -1.89 0.18
CA ASP A 80 18.47 -2.76 -0.37
C ASP A 80 17.88 -3.84 -1.30
N SER A 81 16.89 -3.45 -2.09
CA SER A 81 16.21 -4.31 -3.08
C SER A 81 15.57 -5.57 -2.47
N GLY A 82 15.02 -5.44 -1.27
CA GLY A 82 14.28 -6.52 -0.62
C GLY A 82 15.16 -7.53 0.12
N SER A 83 16.46 -7.24 0.30
CA SER A 83 17.36 -8.11 1.05
C SER A 83 17.10 -8.04 2.56
N ASN A 84 16.83 -6.83 3.06
CA ASN A 84 16.46 -6.59 4.45
C ASN A 84 15.26 -5.66 4.56
N TYR A 85 14.30 -5.99 5.40
CA TYR A 85 13.12 -5.17 5.69
C TYR A 85 13.26 -4.53 7.07
N ASN A 86 14.11 -3.52 7.17
CA ASN A 86 14.53 -2.91 8.43
C ASN A 86 14.66 -1.39 8.39
N VAL A 87 13.95 -0.73 7.49
CA VAL A 87 13.97 0.73 7.43
C VAL A 87 13.39 1.32 8.71
N THR A 88 14.15 2.22 9.32
CA THR A 88 13.69 2.99 10.49
C THR A 88 12.53 3.89 10.08
N LYS A 89 11.43 3.82 10.81
CA LYS A 89 10.23 4.60 10.55
C LYS A 89 9.58 5.10 11.83
N THR A 90 8.90 6.20 11.70
CA THR A 90 7.98 6.74 12.71
C THR A 90 6.60 6.72 12.10
N THR A 91 5.66 6.11 12.80
CA THR A 91 4.28 5.92 12.35
C THR A 91 3.31 6.30 13.45
N ASN A 92 2.10 6.61 13.05
CA ASN A 92 0.99 6.81 13.96
C ASN A 92 -0.17 5.94 13.48
N PHE A 93 -0.80 5.22 14.38
CA PHE A 93 -1.94 4.36 14.09
C PHE A 93 -3.20 4.95 14.71
N TRP A 94 -4.16 5.30 13.86
CA TRP A 94 -5.48 5.78 14.26
C TRP A 94 -6.50 4.68 14.12
N GLU A 95 -7.27 4.45 15.16
CA GLU A 95 -8.33 3.47 15.20
C GLU A 95 -9.67 4.15 15.46
N ALA A 96 -10.62 3.86 14.61
CA ALA A 96 -12.00 4.28 14.79
C ALA A 96 -12.89 3.06 14.60
N TYR A 97 -13.72 2.75 15.59
CA TYR A 97 -14.73 1.73 15.45
C TYR A 97 -16.01 2.10 16.20
N HIS A 98 -17.07 1.46 15.79
CA HIS A 98 -18.39 1.57 16.39
C HIS A 98 -19.05 0.21 16.29
N LYS A 99 -19.53 -0.32 17.42
CA LYS A 99 -20.30 -1.56 17.44
C LYS A 99 -21.72 -1.34 16.91
N GLU A 100 -22.25 -2.29 16.19
CA GLU A 100 -23.60 -2.22 15.62
C GLU A 100 -24.70 -2.03 16.69
N ASP A 101 -24.50 -2.56 17.88
CA ASP A 101 -25.41 -2.42 19.01
C ASP A 101 -25.30 -1.06 19.74
N GLY A 102 -24.38 -0.20 19.30
CA GLY A 102 -24.14 1.13 19.90
C GLY A 102 -23.54 1.11 21.30
N THR A 103 -23.14 -0.04 21.82
CA THR A 103 -22.62 -0.18 23.19
C THR A 103 -21.17 0.30 23.35
N ASP A 104 -20.44 0.40 22.25
CA ASP A 104 -19.04 0.75 22.26
C ASP A 104 -18.63 1.53 21.02
N GLN A 105 -17.84 2.57 21.23
CA GLN A 105 -17.29 3.42 20.17
C GLN A 105 -15.91 3.93 20.59
N TYR A 106 -15.01 4.03 19.66
CA TYR A 106 -13.63 4.42 19.92
C TYR A 106 -13.07 5.25 18.77
N LEU A 107 -12.37 6.31 19.12
CA LEU A 107 -11.56 7.10 18.20
C LEU A 107 -10.34 7.63 18.95
N ALA A 108 -9.21 7.04 18.74
CA ALA A 108 -7.94 7.49 19.31
C ALA A 108 -6.73 6.92 18.58
N THR A 109 -5.54 7.35 18.99
CA THR A 109 -4.29 6.66 18.63
C THR A 109 -4.16 5.37 19.43
N ALA A 110 -3.66 4.34 18.80
CA ALA A 110 -3.42 3.05 19.46
C ALA A 110 -1.94 2.93 19.85
N ASP A 111 -1.61 3.38 21.06
CA ASP A 111 -0.24 3.55 21.56
C ASP A 111 0.65 2.28 21.45
N GLY A 112 0.09 1.10 21.48
CA GLY A 112 0.85 -0.14 21.30
C GLY A 112 1.18 -0.51 19.85
N ARG A 113 0.67 0.28 18.87
CA ARG A 113 0.83 0.03 17.44
C ARG A 113 1.60 1.14 16.73
N ASP A 114 1.85 2.26 17.41
CA ASP A 114 2.70 3.32 16.90
C ASP A 114 4.16 2.92 16.96
N LEU A 115 4.92 3.34 15.97
CA LEU A 115 6.37 3.13 15.95
C LEU A 115 7.08 4.48 16.05
N ALA A 116 8.02 4.59 17.00
CA ALA A 116 8.88 5.75 17.15
C ALA A 116 10.33 5.35 16.80
N GLN A 117 10.83 5.82 15.63
CA GLN A 117 12.17 5.51 15.12
C GLN A 117 12.52 4.01 15.21
N SER A 118 11.61 3.16 14.76
CA SER A 118 11.71 1.72 14.90
C SER A 118 11.88 1.03 13.54
N THR A 119 12.62 -0.08 13.53
CA THR A 119 12.75 -0.99 12.39
C THR A 119 11.73 -2.12 12.41
N ALA A 120 10.89 -2.20 13.44
CA ALA A 120 9.86 -3.23 13.56
C ALA A 120 8.84 -3.16 12.42
N PHE A 121 8.13 -4.25 12.19
CA PHE A 121 7.01 -4.27 11.27
C PHE A 121 5.85 -3.41 11.80
N GLN A 122 5.29 -2.59 10.95
CA GLN A 122 4.11 -1.80 11.25
C GLN A 122 2.86 -2.66 11.12
N GLN A 123 2.08 -2.74 12.16
CA GLN A 123 0.76 -3.35 12.15
C GLN A 123 -0.25 -2.42 11.43
N LEU A 124 -1.09 -3.00 10.58
CA LEU A 124 -2.09 -2.27 9.77
C LEU A 124 -3.53 -2.53 10.20
N ASN A 125 -3.76 -3.47 11.10
CA ASN A 125 -5.10 -3.81 11.60
C ASN A 125 -5.20 -3.59 13.11
N GLY A 126 -6.38 -3.26 13.60
CA GLY A 126 -6.65 -3.00 15.01
C GLY A 126 -6.59 -4.26 15.85
N ALA A 127 -7.57 -5.14 15.70
CA ALA A 127 -7.54 -6.51 16.22
C ALA A 127 -6.92 -7.44 15.16
N GLY A 128 -6.58 -8.65 15.51
CA GLY A 128 -6.13 -9.65 14.56
C GLY A 128 -7.15 -9.85 13.42
N VAL A 129 -6.67 -10.12 12.21
CA VAL A 129 -7.55 -10.55 11.13
C VAL A 129 -8.12 -11.92 11.48
N GLN A 130 -9.41 -12.09 11.25
CA GLN A 130 -10.10 -13.34 11.51
C GLN A 130 -10.14 -14.19 10.22
N ASP A 131 -10.06 -15.50 10.37
CA ASP A 131 -10.37 -16.44 9.31
C ASP A 131 -11.86 -16.73 9.34
N GLU A 132 -12.62 -16.14 8.43
CA GLU A 132 -14.04 -16.40 8.29
C GLU A 132 -14.27 -17.57 7.32
N ASN A 133 -14.15 -18.78 7.83
CA ASN A 133 -14.54 -19.99 7.11
C ASN A 133 -16.00 -20.32 7.35
#